data_a283f9c8d6276d23eb6dc4faa50b0242
#
_entry.id   a283f9c8d6276d23eb6dc4faa50b0242
#
_cell.length_a   1.000
_cell.length_b   1.000
_cell.length_c   1.000
_cell.angle_alpha   90.00
_cell.angle_beta   90.00
_cell.angle_gamma   90.00
#
_symmetry.space_group_name_H-M   'P 1'
#
loop_
_entity.id
_entity.type
_entity.pdbx_description
1 polymer ?
#
loop_
_entity_poly.entity_id
_entity_poly.type
_entity_poly.pdbx_seq_one_letter_code
_entity_poly.pdbx_strand_id
1 'polypeptide(L)'
;ETDGKLDYWIDVNLKWLKETFGNENLVSCVLHMDEKTPHLHATVVPVVTDERIRRKREGEKKYETKSGPRLSADDVMRRTKLHEYQNSYAKAMKPFGLQRGIVGSTAKHQTNSEYYRQQVIQYEEDITRLQADIERAKEGRSTVLSWFGKGDLAKAKKELANKDEPVSYTHLTLPT
;
A
#
# COMPACT_ATOMS: atom_id res chain seq x y z
N GLU A 1 -16.72 -2.88 15.19
CA GLU A 1 -15.33 -2.98 15.76
C GLU A 1 -14.24 -2.57 14.75
N THR A 2 -14.47 -2.70 13.45
CA THR A 2 -13.49 -2.28 12.41
C THR A 2 -13.43 -0.76 12.20
N ASP A 3 -14.55 -0.05 12.31
CA ASP A 3 -14.63 1.39 12.06
C ASP A 3 -13.77 2.20 13.05
N GLY A 4 -13.85 1.92 14.33
CA GLY A 4 -13.05 2.65 15.33
C GLY A 4 -11.54 2.45 15.20
N LYS A 5 -11.08 1.33 14.63
CA LYS A 5 -9.66 1.10 14.38
C LYS A 5 -9.16 1.89 13.18
N LEU A 6 -10.00 2.03 12.15
CA LEU A 6 -9.69 2.84 10.97
C LEU A 6 -9.62 4.33 11.34
N ASP A 7 -10.60 4.83 12.09
CA ASP A 7 -10.62 6.22 12.55
C ASP A 7 -9.39 6.55 13.39
N TYR A 8 -9.04 5.68 14.33
CA TYR A 8 -7.82 5.84 15.13
C TYR A 8 -6.55 5.83 14.27
N TRP A 9 -6.48 4.99 13.25
CA TRP A 9 -5.35 4.97 12.31
C TRP A 9 -5.28 6.28 11.52
N ILE A 10 -6.41 6.82 11.04
CA ILE A 10 -6.47 8.12 10.35
C ILE A 10 -5.95 9.23 11.26
N ASP A 11 -6.44 9.30 12.50
CA ASP A 11 -6.05 10.33 13.47
C ASP A 11 -4.54 10.31 13.76
N VAL A 12 -3.96 9.12 13.95
CA VAL A 12 -2.52 8.98 14.18
C VAL A 12 -1.72 9.42 12.95
N ASN A 13 -2.18 9.11 11.73
CA ASN A 13 -1.54 9.58 10.50
C ASN A 13 -1.61 11.10 10.36
N LEU A 14 -2.77 11.70 10.57
CA LEU A 14 -2.96 13.15 10.50
C LEU A 14 -2.11 13.87 11.54
N LYS A 15 -2.04 13.34 12.75
CA LYS A 15 -1.16 13.87 13.80
C LYS A 15 0.30 13.83 13.37
N TRP A 16 0.79 12.69 12.88
CA TRP A 16 2.17 12.54 12.42
C TRP A 16 2.49 13.50 11.26
N LEU A 17 1.58 13.66 10.29
CA LEU A 17 1.74 14.59 9.16
C LEU A 17 1.87 16.04 9.63
N LYS A 18 1.00 16.48 10.55
CA LYS A 18 1.03 17.83 11.12
C LYS A 18 2.29 18.10 11.93
N GLU A 19 2.72 17.14 12.72
CA GLU A 19 3.95 17.25 13.54
C GLU A 19 5.21 17.25 12.67
N THR A 20 5.20 16.52 11.56
CA THR A 20 6.37 16.37 10.69
C THR A 20 6.54 17.54 9.71
N PHE A 21 5.46 18.02 9.13
CA PHE A 21 5.49 19.01 8.04
C PHE A 21 4.96 20.39 8.43
N GLY A 22 4.34 20.51 9.60
CA GLY A 22 3.61 21.71 10.01
C GLY A 22 2.15 21.68 9.57
N ASN A 23 1.25 22.14 10.43
CA ASN A 23 -0.17 22.17 10.13
C ASN A 23 -0.50 23.09 8.94
N GLU A 24 0.23 24.20 8.83
CA GLU A 24 0.12 25.21 7.76
C GLU A 24 0.59 24.69 6.40
N ASN A 25 1.44 23.68 6.38
CA ASN A 25 1.98 23.10 5.16
C ASN A 25 1.13 21.94 4.62
N LEU A 26 0.25 21.37 5.45
CA LEU A 26 -0.65 20.29 5.06
C LEU A 26 -1.90 20.86 4.39
N VAL A 27 -1.98 20.79 3.06
CA VAL A 27 -3.08 21.37 2.27
C VAL A 27 -4.28 20.44 2.20
N SER A 28 -4.05 19.16 2.00
CA SER A 28 -5.11 18.15 1.94
C SER A 28 -4.62 16.79 2.40
N CYS A 29 -5.56 15.98 2.88
CA CYS A 29 -5.35 14.57 3.17
C CYS A 29 -6.63 13.82 2.81
N VAL A 30 -6.55 12.90 1.87
CA VAL A 30 -7.71 12.15 1.34
C VAL A 30 -7.51 10.67 1.64
N LEU A 31 -8.54 10.04 2.19
CA LEU A 31 -8.58 8.60 2.40
C LEU A 31 -9.07 7.90 1.13
N HIS A 32 -8.30 6.96 0.64
CA HIS A 32 -8.66 6.08 -0.46
C HIS A 32 -9.01 4.70 0.07
N MET A 33 -10.18 4.20 -0.35
CA MET A 33 -10.76 2.90 0.04
C MET A 33 -11.06 2.02 -1.16
N ASP A 34 -10.66 2.46 -2.34
CA ASP A 34 -10.91 1.80 -3.64
C ASP A 34 -9.91 0.70 -3.98
N GLU A 35 -8.82 0.60 -3.21
CA GLU A 35 -7.83 -0.47 -3.33
C GLU A 35 -7.97 -1.52 -2.21
N LYS A 36 -7.21 -2.61 -2.30
CA LYS A 36 -7.22 -3.69 -1.30
C LYS A 36 -6.89 -3.24 0.12
N THR A 37 -6.11 -2.17 0.25
CA THR A 37 -5.69 -1.62 1.54
C THR A 37 -6.03 -0.15 1.63
N PRO A 38 -6.66 0.32 2.72
CA PRO A 38 -6.88 1.74 2.96
C PRO A 38 -5.55 2.50 2.96
N HIS A 39 -5.50 3.64 2.27
CA HIS A 39 -4.32 4.49 2.25
C HIS A 39 -4.67 5.96 2.18
N LEU A 40 -3.76 6.81 2.65
CA LEU A 40 -3.93 8.25 2.70
C LEU A 40 -3.03 8.94 1.65
N HIS A 41 -3.63 9.84 0.88
CA HIS A 41 -2.92 10.77 0.02
C HIS A 41 -2.86 12.14 0.68
N ALA A 42 -1.68 12.54 1.12
CA ALA A 42 -1.45 13.84 1.72
C ALA A 42 -0.69 14.77 0.78
N THR A 43 -1.20 15.99 0.62
CA THR A 43 -0.52 17.06 -0.15
C THR A 43 0.11 18.05 0.81
N VAL A 44 1.43 18.19 0.71
CA VAL A 44 2.22 19.11 1.54
C VAL A 44 2.87 20.18 0.66
N VAL A 45 2.69 21.45 1.02
CA VAL A 45 3.41 22.58 0.40
C VAL A 45 4.65 22.88 1.24
N PRO A 46 5.88 22.79 0.70
CA PRO A 46 7.10 22.91 1.47
C PRO A 46 7.45 24.39 1.76
N VAL A 47 6.63 25.06 2.56
CA VAL A 47 6.92 26.42 3.05
C VAL A 47 7.87 26.31 4.24
N VAL A 48 8.99 27.01 4.17
CA VAL A 48 9.96 27.14 5.26
C VAL A 48 10.18 28.61 5.59
N THR A 49 10.29 28.91 6.87
CA THR A 49 10.48 30.27 7.38
C THR A 49 11.91 30.52 7.85
N ASP A 50 12.72 29.45 7.94
CA ASP A 50 14.08 29.52 8.44
C ASP A 50 15.01 30.29 7.50
N GLU A 51 15.97 31.01 8.06
CA GLU A 51 17.00 31.70 7.27
C GLU A 51 17.88 30.68 6.53
N ARG A 52 18.06 30.92 5.24
CA ARG A 52 18.94 30.09 4.43
C ARG A 52 20.40 30.45 4.70
N ILE A 53 21.13 29.65 5.45
CA ILE A 53 22.58 29.75 5.57
C ILE A 53 23.20 29.21 4.27
N ARG A 54 23.49 30.09 3.33
CA ARG A 54 24.23 29.72 2.13
C ARG A 54 25.72 29.61 2.45
N ARG A 55 26.31 28.43 2.29
CA ARG A 55 27.78 28.30 2.31
C ARG A 55 28.35 29.09 1.13
N LYS A 56 29.16 30.09 1.45
CA LYS A 56 29.90 30.90 0.47
C LYS A 56 30.86 30.01 -0.30
N ARG A 57 30.74 29.93 -1.61
CA ARG A 57 31.82 29.47 -2.49
C ARG A 57 32.74 30.62 -2.74
N GLU A 58 34.07 30.38 -2.73
CA GLU A 58 35.08 31.36 -3.04
C GLU A 58 34.84 31.93 -4.44
N GLY A 59 34.69 33.27 -4.54
CA GLY A 59 34.44 33.97 -5.81
C GLY A 59 32.95 34.33 -6.09
N GLU A 60 31.97 33.91 -5.30
CA GLU A 60 30.56 34.31 -5.54
C GLU A 60 30.20 35.68 -4.93
N LYS A 61 29.44 36.47 -5.70
CA LYS A 61 28.85 37.75 -5.25
C LYS A 61 27.97 37.46 -4.02
N LYS A 62 28.03 38.38 -3.01
CA LYS A 62 27.13 38.34 -1.86
C LYS A 62 25.68 38.46 -2.35
N TYR A 63 24.91 37.35 -2.23
CA TYR A 63 23.47 37.44 -2.35
C TYR A 63 22.90 37.84 -0.98
N GLU A 64 22.04 38.85 -0.97
CA GLU A 64 21.25 39.20 0.22
C GLU A 64 20.44 37.99 0.69
N THR A 65 20.58 37.61 1.94
CA THR A 65 19.76 36.62 2.60
C THR A 65 18.36 37.22 2.72
N LYS A 66 17.45 36.80 1.85
CA LYS A 66 16.03 37.13 2.04
C LYS A 66 15.51 36.30 3.22
N SER A 67 15.19 37.00 4.32
CA SER A 67 14.41 36.43 5.42
C SER A 67 12.94 36.44 5.03
N GLY A 68 12.21 35.37 5.36
CA GLY A 68 10.78 35.26 5.14
C GLY A 68 10.34 33.92 4.59
N PRO A 69 9.03 33.67 4.49
CA PRO A 69 8.48 32.44 3.99
C PRO A 69 8.95 32.16 2.55
N ARG A 70 9.42 30.97 2.29
CA ARG A 70 9.88 30.53 0.95
C ARG A 70 9.50 29.09 0.70
N LEU A 71 9.31 28.73 -0.54
CA LEU A 71 9.15 27.33 -0.96
C LEU A 71 10.54 26.67 -1.05
N SER A 72 10.71 25.55 -0.36
CA SER A 72 11.95 24.79 -0.39
C SER A 72 11.69 23.29 -0.22
N ALA A 73 11.52 22.59 -1.33
CA ALA A 73 11.41 21.15 -1.34
C ALA A 73 12.68 20.48 -0.78
N ASP A 74 13.87 21.02 -1.08
CA ASP A 74 15.13 20.47 -0.59
C ASP A 74 15.23 20.50 0.94
N ASP A 75 14.70 21.53 1.60
CA ASP A 75 14.75 21.63 3.06
C ASP A 75 13.79 20.65 3.73
N VAL A 76 12.69 20.29 3.05
CA VAL A 76 11.69 19.32 3.54
C VAL A 76 12.04 17.90 3.14
N MET A 77 12.52 17.67 1.92
CA MET A 77 12.73 16.35 1.33
C MET A 77 14.21 15.93 1.24
N ARG A 78 15.08 16.49 2.09
CA ARG A 78 16.47 16.03 2.15
C ARG A 78 16.57 14.54 2.43
N ARG A 79 17.54 13.88 1.81
CA ARG A 79 17.78 12.43 1.99
C ARG A 79 17.89 12.03 3.46
N THR A 80 18.53 12.83 4.29
CA THR A 80 18.63 12.61 5.74
C THR A 80 17.27 12.66 6.42
N LYS A 81 16.46 13.68 6.10
CA LYS A 81 15.10 13.82 6.64
C LYS A 81 14.17 12.69 6.18
N LEU A 82 14.30 12.22 4.93
CA LEU A 82 13.52 11.08 4.46
C LEU A 82 13.75 9.81 5.31
N HIS A 83 15.00 9.58 5.74
CA HIS A 83 15.29 8.47 6.66
C HIS A 83 14.66 8.70 8.05
N GLU A 84 14.70 9.92 8.56
CA GLU A 84 14.08 10.31 9.82
C GLU A 84 12.55 10.15 9.75
N TYR A 85 11.93 10.56 8.65
CA TYR A 85 10.49 10.38 8.41
C TYR A 85 10.10 8.92 8.41
N GLN A 86 10.85 8.06 7.73
CA GLN A 86 10.58 6.62 7.75
C GLN A 86 10.69 6.03 9.17
N ASN A 87 11.65 6.48 9.96
CA ASN A 87 11.82 6.02 11.34
C ASN A 87 10.69 6.50 12.25
N SER A 88 10.34 7.80 12.18
CA SER A 88 9.28 8.40 13.00
C SER A 88 7.91 7.86 12.61
N TYR A 89 7.66 7.69 11.32
CA TYR A 89 6.42 7.10 10.83
C TYR A 89 6.25 5.65 11.29
N ALA A 90 7.29 4.82 11.15
CA ALA A 90 7.24 3.45 11.63
C ALA A 90 6.97 3.36 13.14
N LYS A 91 7.52 4.31 13.92
CA LYS A 91 7.23 4.41 15.37
C LYS A 91 5.77 4.75 15.61
N ALA A 92 5.20 5.71 14.88
CA ALA A 92 3.80 6.11 14.98
C ALA A 92 2.84 4.98 14.58
N MET A 93 3.21 4.18 13.58
CA MET A 93 2.41 3.09 13.04
C MET A 93 2.56 1.74 13.77
N LYS A 94 3.45 1.66 14.75
CA LYS A 94 3.69 0.44 15.55
C LYS A 94 2.42 -0.15 16.19
N PRO A 95 1.47 0.65 16.73
CA PRO A 95 0.23 0.12 17.31
C PRO A 95 -0.64 -0.64 16.30
N PHE A 96 -0.47 -0.38 15.01
CA PHE A 96 -1.22 -1.03 13.92
C PHE A 96 -0.49 -2.24 13.34
N GLY A 97 0.66 -2.63 13.90
CA GLY A 97 1.47 -3.76 13.43
C GLY A 97 2.32 -3.46 12.19
N LEU A 98 2.38 -2.20 11.73
CA LEU A 98 3.21 -1.81 10.60
C LEU A 98 4.68 -1.68 11.03
N GLN A 99 5.56 -2.19 10.18
CA GLN A 99 6.99 -2.19 10.42
C GLN A 99 7.72 -1.34 9.37
N ARG A 100 8.85 -0.78 9.79
CA ARG A 100 9.73 -0.09 8.86
C ARG A 100 10.33 -1.06 7.86
N GLY A 101 10.43 -0.64 6.60
CA GLY A 101 11.18 -1.38 5.60
C GLY A 101 12.67 -1.57 5.99
N ILE A 102 13.30 -2.60 5.47
CA ILE A 102 14.69 -2.96 5.77
C ILE A 102 15.63 -1.86 5.26
N VAL A 103 16.44 -1.31 6.17
CA VAL A 103 17.47 -0.33 5.82
C VAL A 103 18.55 -1.00 4.99
N GLY A 104 18.92 -0.38 3.86
CA GLY A 104 19.93 -0.96 2.96
C GLY A 104 19.44 -2.16 2.14
N SER A 105 18.11 -2.36 2.05
CA SER A 105 17.54 -3.37 1.17
C SER A 105 18.08 -3.23 -0.25
N THR A 106 18.50 -4.34 -0.86
CA THR A 106 18.91 -4.42 -2.26
C THR A 106 17.71 -4.44 -3.23
N ALA A 107 16.48 -4.43 -2.70
CA ALA A 107 15.28 -4.39 -3.51
C ALA A 107 15.30 -3.15 -4.42
N LYS A 108 15.19 -3.38 -5.72
CA LYS A 108 15.11 -2.30 -6.71
C LYS A 108 13.67 -1.82 -6.83
N HIS A 109 13.52 -0.50 -6.99
CA HIS A 109 12.24 0.05 -7.35
C HIS A 109 11.80 -0.50 -8.71
N GLN A 110 10.63 -1.09 -8.74
CA GLN A 110 9.98 -1.53 -9.99
C GLN A 110 8.93 -0.49 -10.36
N THR A 111 8.78 -0.23 -11.64
CA THR A 111 7.65 0.56 -12.13
C THR A 111 6.36 -0.21 -11.92
N ASN A 112 5.23 0.50 -11.77
CA ASN A 112 3.93 -0.16 -11.63
C ASN A 112 3.65 -1.12 -12.79
N SER A 113 4.04 -0.74 -14.02
CA SER A 113 3.84 -1.59 -15.18
C SER A 113 4.69 -2.88 -15.15
N GLU A 114 5.92 -2.82 -14.67
CA GLU A 114 6.77 -4.01 -14.45
C GLU A 114 6.22 -4.90 -13.34
N TYR A 115 5.76 -4.30 -12.25
CA TYR A 115 5.11 -5.03 -11.16
C TYR A 115 3.87 -5.78 -11.63
N TYR A 116 2.95 -5.11 -12.32
CA TYR A 116 1.74 -5.75 -12.83
C TYR A 116 2.05 -6.81 -13.88
N ARG A 117 3.03 -6.59 -14.75
CA ARG A 117 3.48 -7.59 -15.73
C ARG A 117 3.99 -8.85 -15.03
N GLN A 118 4.79 -8.72 -13.99
CA GLN A 118 5.27 -9.87 -13.20
C GLN A 118 4.12 -10.59 -12.50
N GLN A 119 3.14 -9.85 -11.96
CA GLN A 119 1.94 -10.44 -11.35
C GLN A 119 1.14 -11.25 -12.37
N VAL A 120 0.95 -10.72 -13.57
CA VAL A 120 0.24 -11.44 -14.64
C VAL A 120 0.96 -12.75 -14.99
N ILE A 121 2.27 -12.70 -15.18
CA ILE A 121 3.07 -13.91 -15.47
C ILE A 121 2.92 -14.95 -14.34
N GLN A 122 3.02 -14.50 -13.09
CA GLN A 122 2.86 -15.39 -11.93
C GLN A 122 1.46 -16.02 -11.87
N TYR A 123 0.41 -15.26 -12.16
CA TYR A 123 -0.95 -15.79 -12.21
C TYR A 123 -1.15 -16.77 -13.36
N GLU A 124 -0.56 -16.53 -14.52
CA GLU A 124 -0.60 -17.47 -15.66
C GLU A 124 0.08 -18.80 -15.33
N GLU A 125 1.24 -18.75 -14.64
CA GLU A 125 1.92 -19.95 -14.15
C GLU A 125 1.08 -20.71 -13.11
N ASP A 126 0.48 -19.99 -12.17
CA ASP A 126 -0.38 -20.58 -11.14
C ASP A 126 -1.64 -21.21 -11.75
N ILE A 127 -2.28 -20.54 -12.73
CA ILE A 127 -3.41 -21.09 -13.48
C ILE A 127 -3.01 -22.38 -14.20
N THR A 128 -1.86 -22.38 -14.88
CA THR A 128 -1.36 -23.55 -15.60
C THR A 128 -1.10 -24.72 -14.64
N ARG A 129 -0.50 -24.43 -13.47
CA ARG A 129 -0.28 -25.42 -12.40
C ARG A 129 -1.59 -26.00 -11.90
N LEU A 130 -2.56 -25.14 -11.56
CA LEU A 130 -3.86 -25.56 -11.06
C LEU A 130 -4.64 -26.38 -12.09
N GLN A 131 -4.57 -26.03 -13.37
CA GLN A 131 -5.17 -26.81 -14.44
C GLN A 131 -4.55 -28.22 -14.52
N ALA A 132 -3.23 -28.33 -14.45
CA ALA A 132 -2.54 -29.61 -14.40
C ALA A 132 -2.90 -30.44 -13.17
N ASP A 133 -3.08 -29.79 -12.01
CA ASP A 133 -3.53 -30.46 -10.78
C ASP A 133 -4.97 -30.97 -10.89
N ILE A 134 -5.85 -30.18 -11.52
CA ILE A 134 -7.23 -30.57 -11.79
C ILE A 134 -7.27 -31.78 -12.73
N GLU A 135 -6.47 -31.81 -13.80
CA GLU A 135 -6.42 -32.95 -14.72
C GLU A 135 -5.88 -34.20 -14.03
N ARG A 136 -4.80 -34.08 -13.25
CA ARG A 136 -4.29 -35.20 -12.41
C ARG A 136 -5.32 -35.71 -11.42
N ALA A 137 -6.07 -34.83 -10.80
CA ALA A 137 -7.14 -35.19 -9.87
C ALA A 137 -8.31 -35.88 -10.59
N LYS A 138 -8.64 -35.47 -11.82
CA LYS A 138 -9.66 -36.13 -12.65
C LYS A 138 -9.23 -37.52 -13.06
N GLU A 139 -7.98 -37.72 -13.51
CA GLU A 139 -7.41 -39.00 -13.83
C GLU A 139 -7.38 -39.94 -12.61
N GLY A 140 -6.88 -39.48 -11.47
CA GLY A 140 -6.91 -40.21 -10.21
C GLY A 140 -8.34 -40.57 -9.76
N ARG A 141 -9.29 -39.65 -9.99
CA ARG A 141 -10.71 -39.85 -9.66
C ARG A 141 -11.36 -40.89 -10.59
N SER A 142 -10.98 -40.91 -11.88
CA SER A 142 -11.44 -41.94 -12.83
C SER A 142 -11.01 -43.32 -12.39
N THR A 143 -9.80 -43.45 -11.87
CA THR A 143 -9.26 -44.71 -11.35
C THR A 143 -9.96 -45.15 -10.05
N VAL A 144 -10.24 -44.24 -9.16
CA VAL A 144 -10.95 -44.49 -7.89
C VAL A 144 -12.44 -44.79 -8.13
N LEU A 145 -13.06 -44.09 -9.12
CA LEU A 145 -14.48 -44.27 -9.44
C LEU A 145 -14.78 -45.60 -10.14
N SER A 146 -13.78 -46.21 -10.77
CA SER A 146 -13.92 -47.60 -11.21
C SER A 146 -14.03 -48.60 -10.03
N TRP A 147 -13.59 -48.18 -8.86
CA TRP A 147 -13.60 -48.99 -7.63
C TRP A 147 -14.84 -48.75 -6.76
N PHE A 148 -15.43 -47.54 -6.77
CA PHE A 148 -16.62 -47.19 -5.97
C PHE A 148 -17.85 -47.04 -6.87
N GLY A 149 -18.91 -47.78 -6.53
CA GLY A 149 -20.17 -47.80 -7.28
C GLY A 149 -20.82 -46.43 -7.44
N LYS A 150 -21.67 -46.30 -8.44
CA LYS A 150 -22.31 -45.03 -8.92
C LYS A 150 -23.13 -44.25 -7.87
N GLY A 151 -23.32 -44.76 -6.64
CA GLY A 151 -24.12 -44.12 -5.59
C GLY A 151 -23.45 -42.95 -4.88
N ASP A 152 -22.13 -42.97 -4.70
CA ASP A 152 -21.41 -41.99 -3.92
C ASP A 152 -21.10 -40.70 -4.72
N LEU A 153 -21.09 -40.81 -6.04
CA LEU A 153 -20.85 -39.68 -6.95
C LEU A 153 -22.00 -38.67 -6.97
N ALA A 154 -23.24 -39.14 -6.83
CA ALA A 154 -24.41 -38.28 -6.81
C ALA A 154 -24.47 -37.46 -5.51
N LYS A 155 -23.98 -38.01 -4.40
CA LYS A 155 -23.92 -37.34 -3.11
C LYS A 155 -22.85 -36.26 -3.08
N ALA A 156 -21.65 -36.53 -3.61
CA ALA A 156 -20.57 -35.57 -3.69
C ALA A 156 -20.86 -34.41 -4.66
N LYS A 157 -21.55 -34.68 -5.79
CA LYS A 157 -22.00 -33.62 -6.69
C LYS A 157 -23.04 -32.70 -6.06
N LYS A 158 -23.91 -33.22 -5.23
CA LYS A 158 -24.94 -32.44 -4.52
C LYS A 158 -24.33 -31.55 -3.43
N GLU A 159 -23.28 -31.99 -2.75
CA GLU A 159 -22.53 -31.21 -1.79
C GLU A 159 -21.68 -30.10 -2.41
N LEU A 160 -21.12 -30.34 -3.61
CA LEU A 160 -20.36 -29.30 -4.33
C LEU A 160 -21.28 -28.20 -4.88
N ALA A 161 -22.45 -28.56 -5.41
CA ALA A 161 -23.42 -27.61 -5.96
C ALA A 161 -24.02 -26.67 -4.90
N ASN A 162 -23.99 -27.07 -3.62
CA ASN A 162 -24.46 -26.22 -2.51
C ASN A 162 -23.41 -25.24 -1.98
N LYS A 163 -22.19 -25.24 -2.51
CA LYS A 163 -21.10 -24.32 -2.10
C LYS A 163 -20.87 -23.13 -3.04
N ASP A 164 -21.52 -23.12 -4.21
CA ASP A 164 -21.44 -22.02 -5.18
C ASP A 164 -22.57 -21.00 -4.95
N GLU A 165 -22.63 -20.39 -3.74
CA GLU A 165 -23.38 -19.14 -3.59
C GLU A 165 -22.54 -17.98 -4.14
N PRO A 166 -23.08 -17.21 -5.10
CA PRO A 166 -22.37 -16.04 -5.63
C PRO A 166 -22.23 -14.97 -4.55
N VAL A 167 -21.00 -14.56 -4.28
CA VAL A 167 -20.73 -13.42 -3.41
C VAL A 167 -21.30 -12.17 -4.08
N SER A 168 -22.39 -11.64 -3.53
CA SER A 168 -23.01 -10.42 -3.97
C SER A 168 -22.16 -9.21 -3.57
N TYR A 169 -21.52 -8.58 -4.54
CA TYR A 169 -20.89 -7.27 -4.36
C TYR A 169 -21.95 -6.18 -4.35
N THR A 170 -22.28 -5.66 -3.18
CA THR A 170 -23.09 -4.45 -3.08
C THR A 170 -22.19 -3.21 -3.22
N HIS A 171 -22.36 -2.47 -4.30
CA HIS A 171 -21.82 -1.12 -4.45
C HIS A 171 -22.50 -0.18 -3.46
N LEU A 172 -21.77 0.29 -2.47
CA LEU A 172 -22.18 1.42 -1.63
C LEU A 172 -21.89 2.73 -2.39
N THR A 173 -22.92 3.32 -2.96
CA THR A 173 -22.88 4.71 -3.43
C THR A 173 -23.10 5.63 -2.24
N LEU A 174 -22.14 6.53 -1.99
CA LEU A 174 -22.29 7.61 -1.01
C LEU A 174 -23.31 8.64 -1.52
N PRO A 175 -24.22 9.14 -0.68
CA PRO A 175 -25.11 10.22 -1.07
C PRO A 175 -24.35 11.54 -1.21
N THR A 176 -24.70 12.30 -2.25
CA THR A 176 -24.25 13.67 -2.57
C THR A 176 -24.65 14.67 -1.51
#